data_fd98886508ff22db09c8f5448e76180b
#
_entry.id   fd98886508ff22db09c8f5448e76180b
#
_cell.length_a   1.000
_cell.length_b   1.000
_cell.length_c   1.000
_cell.angle_alpha   90.00
_cell.angle_beta   90.00
_cell.angle_gamma   90.00
#
_symmetry.space_group_name_H-M   'P 1'
#
loop_
_entity.id
_entity.type
_entity.pdbx_description
1 polymer ?
#
loop_
_entity_poly.entity_id
_entity_poly.type
_entity_poly.pdbx_seq_one_letter_code
_entity_poly.pdbx_strand_id
1 'polypeptide(L)'
;LFLITSLYSVLRLRNIESLFEKTSIDDQTKDTGVIKGLLLLWKNDSWRNLIIGTSLFGIVGSLSSVFSIYMINYFWLWLPDEFTLILALSIPGAMIAGLSANKLLQNKDKKRTVLVLTCIMISIGPSLTILRILDIKFATNILPEVGLGIYSLLFILVALHSSFMAGVRVINGVVFSSMFSDVVEDHQKNTLSRSEGLIISVNG
;
A
#
# COMPACT_ATOMS: atom_id res chain seq x y z
N LEU A 1 14.82 -0.91 17.08
CA LEU A 1 15.19 -1.36 15.74
C LEU A 1 15.06 -0.21 14.73
N PHE A 2 13.90 0.48 14.69
CA PHE A 2 13.59 1.58 13.76
C PHE A 2 14.63 2.72 13.84
N LEU A 3 15.00 3.17 15.04
CA LEU A 3 16.04 4.21 15.23
C LEU A 3 17.41 3.79 14.71
N ILE A 4 17.78 2.54 14.88
CA ILE A 4 19.07 2.01 14.42
C ILE A 4 19.10 1.95 12.89
N THR A 5 18.05 1.47 12.26
CA THR A 5 17.96 1.41 10.78
C THR A 5 17.90 2.80 10.15
N SER A 6 17.17 3.74 10.75
CA SER A 6 17.13 5.14 10.29
C SER A 6 18.50 5.81 10.43
N LEU A 7 19.17 5.65 11.58
CA LEU A 7 20.50 6.20 11.81
C LEU A 7 21.53 5.62 10.83
N TYR A 8 21.48 4.30 10.61
CA TYR A 8 22.35 3.63 9.63
C TYR A 8 22.11 4.16 8.21
N SER A 9 20.87 4.33 7.81
CA SER A 9 20.51 4.89 6.49
C SER A 9 21.02 6.32 6.31
N VAL A 10 20.85 7.17 7.32
CA VAL A 10 21.33 8.57 7.30
C VAL A 10 22.85 8.63 7.22
N LEU A 11 23.57 7.82 8.02
CA LEU A 11 25.03 7.79 7.99
C LEU A 11 25.57 7.29 6.64
N ARG A 12 24.91 6.32 6.03
CA ARG A 12 25.30 5.80 4.72
C ARG A 12 25.03 6.80 3.59
N LEU A 13 23.90 7.52 3.64
CA LEU A 13 23.57 8.57 2.67
C LEU A 13 24.55 9.74 2.73
N ARG A 14 25.00 10.15 3.93
CA ARG A 14 26.00 11.21 4.10
C ARG A 14 27.31 10.94 3.36
N ASN A 15 27.74 9.67 3.28
CA ASN A 15 28.93 9.30 2.52
C ASN A 15 28.72 9.32 0.99
N ILE A 16 27.47 9.31 0.53
CA ILE A 16 27.12 9.35 -0.88
C ILE A 16 26.86 10.80 -1.35
N GLU A 17 26.51 11.70 -0.43
CA GLU A 17 26.24 13.11 -0.71
C GLU A 17 27.45 13.80 -1.38
N SER A 18 28.67 13.46 -0.98
CA SER A 18 29.89 13.95 -1.62
C SER A 18 30.07 13.53 -3.09
N LEU A 19 29.37 12.49 -3.53
CA LEU A 19 29.35 12.04 -4.93
C LEU A 19 28.30 12.81 -5.77
N PHE A 20 27.24 13.31 -5.14
CA PHE A 20 26.20 14.09 -5.80
C PHE A 20 26.54 15.58 -5.91
N GLU A 21 27.38 16.11 -5.03
CA GLU A 21 27.81 17.51 -5.02
C GLU A 21 28.65 17.89 -6.28
N LYS A 22 29.19 16.90 -6.98
CA LYS A 22 29.97 17.09 -8.22
C LYS A 22 29.15 17.20 -9.50
N THR A 23 27.86 16.92 -9.44
CA THR A 23 26.95 17.17 -10.58
C THR A 23 26.22 18.49 -10.33
N SER A 24 26.98 19.57 -10.25
CA SER A 24 26.41 20.92 -10.32
C SER A 24 25.78 21.11 -11.69
N ILE A 25 24.51 20.76 -11.77
CA ILE A 25 23.66 21.11 -12.87
C ILE A 25 23.38 22.59 -12.74
N ASP A 26 23.80 23.30 -13.78
CA ASP A 26 23.59 24.67 -14.10
C ASP A 26 22.35 25.29 -13.44
N ASP A 27 22.58 26.36 -12.73
CA ASP A 27 21.73 27.07 -11.78
C ASP A 27 20.60 27.85 -12.48
N GLN A 28 19.80 27.18 -13.30
CA GLN A 28 18.61 27.75 -13.94
C GLN A 28 17.28 27.22 -13.36
N THR A 29 17.28 26.69 -12.13
CA THR A 29 16.03 26.54 -11.41
C THR A 29 15.57 27.90 -10.92
N LYS A 30 14.79 28.62 -11.74
CA LYS A 30 13.94 29.69 -11.23
C LYS A 30 13.23 29.17 -10.00
N ASP A 31 13.50 29.82 -8.88
CA ASP A 31 12.86 29.57 -7.59
C ASP A 31 11.34 29.85 -7.74
N THR A 32 10.64 28.92 -8.35
CA THR A 32 9.18 28.95 -8.41
C THR A 32 8.72 28.53 -7.04
N GLY A 33 8.32 29.50 -6.23
CA GLY A 33 7.85 29.23 -4.88
C GLY A 33 6.90 28.03 -4.83
N VAL A 34 6.94 27.26 -3.74
CA VAL A 34 6.23 25.98 -3.54
C VAL A 34 4.79 26.02 -4.07
N ILE A 35 4.05 27.11 -3.81
CA ILE A 35 2.66 27.29 -4.25
C ILE A 35 2.54 27.32 -5.78
N LYS A 36 3.43 28.00 -6.48
CA LYS A 36 3.42 28.04 -7.95
C LYS A 36 3.77 26.67 -8.53
N GLY A 37 4.70 25.94 -7.92
CA GLY A 37 5.03 24.57 -8.30
C GLY A 37 3.84 23.62 -8.16
N LEU A 38 3.11 23.70 -7.03
CA LEU A 38 1.89 22.92 -6.82
C LEU A 38 0.78 23.26 -7.82
N LEU A 39 0.59 24.53 -8.15
CA LEU A 39 -0.39 24.95 -9.17
C LEU A 39 -0.03 24.45 -10.58
N LEU A 40 1.26 24.40 -10.92
CA LEU A 40 1.72 23.82 -12.19
C LEU A 40 1.48 22.30 -12.22
N LEU A 41 1.75 21.60 -11.12
CA LEU A 41 1.47 20.18 -11.00
C LEU A 41 -0.04 19.89 -11.11
N TRP A 42 -0.89 20.74 -10.52
CA TRP A 42 -2.35 20.59 -10.60
C TRP A 42 -2.91 20.71 -12.03
N LYS A 43 -2.22 21.38 -12.93
CA LYS A 43 -2.56 21.43 -14.35
C LYS A 43 -2.25 20.14 -15.11
N ASN A 44 -1.40 19.27 -14.56
CA ASN A 44 -1.12 17.97 -15.16
C ASN A 44 -2.24 17.01 -14.82
N ASP A 45 -3.03 16.59 -15.81
CA ASP A 45 -4.17 15.70 -15.64
C ASP A 45 -3.79 14.33 -15.06
N SER A 46 -2.64 13.78 -15.45
CA SER A 46 -2.14 12.51 -14.95
C SER A 46 -1.83 12.60 -13.46
N TRP A 47 -1.15 13.65 -13.04
CA TRP A 47 -0.82 13.89 -11.63
C TRP A 47 -2.09 14.12 -10.80
N ARG A 48 -3.00 14.98 -11.27
CA ARG A 48 -4.26 15.28 -10.56
C ARG A 48 -5.10 14.02 -10.33
N ASN A 49 -5.28 13.20 -11.38
CA ASN A 49 -6.05 11.97 -11.27
C ASN A 49 -5.39 10.94 -10.33
N LEU A 50 -4.05 10.86 -10.36
CA LEU A 50 -3.30 9.97 -9.48
C LEU A 50 -3.42 10.40 -8.01
N ILE A 51 -3.26 11.69 -7.71
CA ILE A 51 -3.40 12.23 -6.34
C ILE A 51 -4.82 12.05 -5.80
N ILE A 52 -5.84 12.36 -6.60
CA ILE A 52 -7.23 12.14 -6.18
C ILE A 52 -7.46 10.65 -5.89
N GLY A 53 -7.02 9.77 -6.78
CA GLY A 53 -7.19 8.33 -6.61
C GLY A 53 -6.47 7.79 -5.36
N THR A 54 -5.23 8.19 -5.13
CA THR A 54 -4.45 7.75 -3.95
C THR A 54 -4.99 8.35 -2.66
N SER A 55 -5.45 9.62 -2.66
CA SER A 55 -6.07 10.24 -1.48
C SER A 55 -7.37 9.53 -1.09
N LEU A 56 -8.24 9.22 -2.05
CA LEU A 56 -9.45 8.43 -1.78
C LEU A 56 -9.11 7.03 -1.26
N PHE A 57 -8.12 6.37 -1.86
CA PHE A 57 -7.66 5.07 -1.39
C PHE A 57 -7.08 5.14 0.03
N GLY A 58 -6.32 6.19 0.35
CA GLY A 58 -5.79 6.44 1.69
C GLY A 58 -6.88 6.66 2.74
N ILE A 59 -7.92 7.45 2.41
CA ILE A 59 -9.07 7.67 3.30
C ILE A 59 -9.79 6.33 3.59
N VAL A 60 -10.09 5.56 2.54
CA VAL A 60 -10.72 4.24 2.68
C VAL A 60 -9.85 3.28 3.47
N GLY A 61 -8.53 3.28 3.24
CA GLY A 61 -7.57 2.47 3.98
C GLY A 61 -7.53 2.81 5.46
N SER A 62 -7.51 4.10 5.80
CA SER A 62 -7.51 4.59 7.18
C SER A 62 -8.82 4.22 7.91
N LEU A 63 -9.96 4.44 7.28
CA LEU A 63 -11.25 4.01 7.83
C LEU A 63 -11.29 2.49 8.03
N SER A 64 -10.85 1.72 7.06
CA SER A 64 -10.81 0.26 7.16
C SER A 64 -9.91 -0.23 8.29
N SER A 65 -8.79 0.44 8.57
CA SER A 65 -7.89 0.07 9.67
C SER A 65 -8.54 0.31 11.03
N VAL A 66 -9.26 1.40 11.21
CA VAL A 66 -10.02 1.68 12.44
C VAL A 66 -11.14 0.66 12.62
N PHE A 67 -11.94 0.44 11.57
CA PHE A 67 -13.04 -0.53 11.63
C PHE A 67 -12.56 -1.97 11.84
N SER A 68 -11.37 -2.33 11.36
CA SER A 68 -10.84 -3.69 11.53
C SER A 68 -10.69 -4.08 13.00
N ILE A 69 -10.29 -3.15 13.86
CA ILE A 69 -10.16 -3.39 15.31
C ILE A 69 -11.52 -3.70 15.94
N TYR A 70 -12.55 -2.93 15.57
CA TYR A 70 -13.92 -3.20 16.03
C TYR A 70 -14.46 -4.52 15.50
N MET A 71 -14.19 -4.81 14.22
CA MET A 71 -14.59 -6.09 13.61
C MET A 71 -13.96 -7.29 14.32
N ILE A 72 -12.68 -7.23 14.65
CA ILE A 72 -11.98 -8.31 15.35
C ILE A 72 -12.58 -8.53 16.74
N ASN A 73 -12.79 -7.46 17.50
CA ASN A 73 -13.21 -7.56 18.89
C ASN A 73 -14.71 -7.86 19.07
N TYR A 74 -15.58 -7.29 18.23
CA TYR A 74 -17.02 -7.33 18.44
C TYR A 74 -17.79 -8.18 17.43
N PHE A 75 -17.26 -8.36 16.24
CA PHE A 75 -17.91 -9.15 15.20
C PHE A 75 -17.34 -10.56 15.11
N TRP A 76 -15.99 -10.66 15.04
CA TRP A 76 -15.31 -11.95 14.97
C TRP A 76 -15.08 -12.59 16.32
N LEU A 77 -15.00 -11.80 17.40
CA LEU A 77 -14.67 -12.22 18.74
C LEU A 77 -13.38 -13.04 18.80
N TRP A 78 -12.36 -12.62 18.03
CA TRP A 78 -11.08 -13.32 18.01
C TRP A 78 -10.33 -13.17 19.32
N LEU A 79 -9.65 -14.23 19.71
CA LEU A 79 -8.73 -14.18 20.83
C LEU A 79 -7.45 -13.44 20.43
N PRO A 80 -6.79 -12.72 21.37
CA PRO A 80 -5.56 -11.96 21.07
C PRO A 80 -4.45 -12.81 20.44
N ASP A 81 -4.32 -14.08 20.88
CA ASP A 81 -3.32 -15.01 20.34
C ASP A 81 -3.62 -15.39 18.88
N GLU A 82 -4.88 -15.61 18.56
CA GLU A 82 -5.32 -15.92 17.20
C GLU A 82 -5.03 -14.75 16.25
N PHE A 83 -5.36 -13.53 16.67
CA PHE A 83 -5.09 -12.32 15.90
C PHE A 83 -3.59 -12.14 15.65
N THR A 84 -2.77 -12.32 16.69
CA THR A 84 -1.31 -12.21 16.57
C THR A 84 -0.73 -13.25 15.61
N LEU A 85 -1.21 -14.49 15.67
CA LEU A 85 -0.78 -15.55 14.77
C LEU A 85 -1.20 -15.29 13.31
N ILE A 86 -2.43 -14.80 13.08
CA ILE A 86 -2.90 -14.45 11.73
C ILE A 86 -2.06 -13.32 11.15
N LEU A 87 -1.71 -12.30 11.94
CA LEU A 87 -0.80 -11.25 11.51
C LEU A 87 0.58 -11.82 11.13
N ALA A 88 1.15 -12.68 11.99
CA ALA A 88 2.43 -13.32 11.72
C ALA A 88 2.38 -14.17 10.44
N LEU A 89 1.32 -14.95 10.25
CA LEU A 89 1.11 -15.79 9.06
C LEU A 89 0.80 -15.01 7.79
N SER A 90 0.44 -13.72 7.89
CA SER A 90 0.29 -12.85 6.72
C SER A 90 1.63 -12.37 6.15
N ILE A 91 2.71 -12.37 6.94
CA ILE A 91 4.05 -11.90 6.53
C ILE A 91 4.62 -12.71 5.36
N PRO A 92 4.58 -14.04 5.34
CA PRO A 92 5.08 -14.83 4.20
C PRO A 92 4.42 -14.43 2.88
N GLY A 93 3.11 -14.20 2.87
CA GLY A 93 2.40 -13.75 1.66
C GLY A 93 2.88 -12.39 1.16
N ALA A 94 3.08 -11.43 2.07
CA ALA A 94 3.64 -10.13 1.75
C ALA A 94 5.08 -10.23 1.22
N MET A 95 5.92 -11.09 1.81
CA MET A 95 7.30 -11.30 1.39
C MET A 95 7.37 -11.94 -0.01
N ILE A 96 6.63 -13.01 -0.24
CA ILE A 96 6.58 -13.69 -1.55
C ILE A 96 6.11 -12.71 -2.63
N ALA A 97 5.08 -11.93 -2.34
CA ALA A 97 4.55 -10.92 -3.24
C ALA A 97 5.59 -9.82 -3.54
N GLY A 98 6.26 -9.30 -2.52
CA GLY A 98 7.32 -8.29 -2.68
C GLY A 98 8.48 -8.79 -3.55
N LEU A 99 8.98 -10.00 -3.28
CA LEU A 99 10.06 -10.61 -4.04
C LEU A 99 9.67 -10.94 -5.49
N SER A 100 8.41 -11.30 -5.71
CA SER A 100 7.89 -11.65 -7.04
C SER A 100 7.33 -10.46 -7.81
N ALA A 101 7.12 -9.30 -7.17
CA ALA A 101 6.47 -8.14 -7.76
C ALA A 101 7.12 -7.72 -9.08
N ASN A 102 8.45 -7.65 -9.11
CA ASN A 102 9.20 -7.24 -10.30
C ASN A 102 8.91 -8.19 -11.49
N LYS A 103 8.89 -9.48 -11.22
CA LYS A 103 8.64 -10.53 -12.23
C LYS A 103 7.18 -10.53 -12.70
N LEU A 104 6.24 -10.29 -11.77
CA LEU A 104 4.81 -10.25 -12.06
C LEU A 104 4.39 -9.00 -12.84
N LEU A 105 5.11 -7.88 -12.64
CA LEU A 105 4.79 -6.58 -13.23
C LEU A 105 5.56 -6.32 -14.52
N GLN A 106 6.59 -7.10 -14.81
CA GLN A 106 7.39 -6.97 -16.02
C GLN A 106 6.50 -7.07 -17.26
N ASN A 107 6.59 -6.08 -18.15
CA ASN A 107 5.84 -5.99 -19.40
C ASN A 107 4.30 -5.90 -19.26
N LYS A 108 3.79 -5.56 -18.07
CA LYS A 108 2.34 -5.37 -17.88
C LYS A 108 1.97 -3.90 -17.80
N ASP A 109 0.81 -3.58 -18.34
CA ASP A 109 0.20 -2.25 -18.18
C ASP A 109 -0.16 -2.02 -16.71
N LYS A 110 0.48 -1.02 -16.11
CA LYS A 110 0.33 -0.66 -14.69
C LYS A 110 -1.13 -0.34 -14.34
N LYS A 111 -1.81 0.44 -15.21
CA LYS A 111 -3.22 0.81 -15.02
C LYS A 111 -4.12 -0.41 -14.97
N ARG A 112 -3.96 -1.32 -15.92
CA ARG A 112 -4.76 -2.56 -15.96
C ARG A 112 -4.46 -3.44 -14.76
N THR A 113 -3.20 -3.51 -14.33
CA THR A 113 -2.80 -4.30 -13.16
C THR A 113 -3.45 -3.77 -11.88
N VAL A 114 -3.44 -2.45 -11.65
CA VAL A 114 -4.13 -1.84 -10.49
C VAL A 114 -5.62 -2.16 -10.50
N LEU A 115 -6.29 -2.04 -11.65
CA LEU A 115 -7.71 -2.35 -11.76
C LEU A 115 -8.00 -3.82 -11.40
N VAL A 116 -7.23 -4.76 -11.92
CA VAL A 116 -7.37 -6.19 -11.62
C VAL A 116 -7.15 -6.46 -10.13
N LEU A 117 -6.08 -5.92 -9.54
CA LEU A 117 -5.79 -6.10 -8.12
C LEU A 117 -6.88 -5.48 -7.24
N THR A 118 -7.40 -4.33 -7.61
CA THR A 118 -8.52 -3.69 -6.90
C THR A 118 -9.79 -4.54 -7.00
N CYS A 119 -10.12 -5.07 -8.18
CA CYS A 119 -11.23 -6.00 -8.33
C CYS A 119 -11.07 -7.25 -7.46
N ILE A 120 -9.86 -7.81 -7.38
CA ILE A 120 -9.55 -8.94 -6.49
C ILE A 120 -9.79 -8.55 -5.02
N MET A 121 -9.31 -7.39 -4.59
CA MET A 121 -9.51 -6.91 -3.22
C MET A 121 -10.99 -6.71 -2.88
N ILE A 122 -11.77 -6.15 -3.79
CA ILE A 122 -13.21 -5.91 -3.57
C ILE A 122 -14.00 -7.24 -3.57
N SER A 123 -13.64 -8.19 -4.42
CA SER A 123 -14.38 -9.45 -4.54
C SER A 123 -14.01 -10.46 -3.46
N ILE A 124 -12.73 -10.62 -3.17
CA ILE A 124 -12.24 -11.64 -2.22
C ILE A 124 -12.13 -11.08 -0.80
N GLY A 125 -11.79 -9.78 -0.64
CA GLY A 125 -11.60 -9.17 0.68
C GLY A 125 -12.75 -9.39 1.66
N PRO A 126 -14.00 -9.10 1.29
CA PRO A 126 -15.15 -9.25 2.19
C PRO A 126 -15.68 -10.70 2.33
N SER A 127 -15.11 -11.67 1.59
CA SER A 127 -15.64 -13.04 1.54
C SER A 127 -15.83 -13.69 2.91
N LEU A 128 -14.84 -13.56 3.80
CA LEU A 128 -14.94 -14.09 5.16
C LEU A 128 -15.99 -13.37 6.00
N THR A 129 -16.10 -12.06 5.85
CA THR A 129 -17.14 -11.27 6.55
C THR A 129 -18.54 -11.67 6.08
N ILE A 130 -18.72 -11.88 4.78
CA ILE A 130 -19.98 -12.38 4.22
C ILE A 130 -20.29 -13.77 4.79
N LEU A 131 -19.31 -14.66 4.86
CA LEU A 131 -19.49 -15.99 5.45
C LEU A 131 -19.98 -15.90 6.90
N ARG A 132 -19.38 -15.04 7.73
CA ARG A 132 -19.80 -14.83 9.13
C ARG A 132 -21.22 -14.25 9.21
N ILE A 133 -21.58 -13.30 8.35
CA ILE A 133 -22.95 -12.74 8.32
C ILE A 133 -23.97 -13.81 7.96
N LEU A 134 -23.66 -14.68 7.01
CA LEU A 134 -24.56 -15.78 6.63
C LEU A 134 -24.71 -16.79 7.76
N ASP A 135 -23.63 -17.14 8.47
CA ASP A 135 -23.66 -18.02 9.61
C ASP A 135 -24.55 -17.47 10.72
N ILE A 136 -24.39 -16.21 11.10
CA ILE A 136 -25.23 -15.55 12.10
C ILE A 136 -26.70 -15.48 11.64
N LYS A 137 -26.95 -15.11 10.37
CA LYS A 137 -28.31 -14.92 9.84
C LYS A 137 -29.09 -16.24 9.79
N PHE A 138 -28.44 -17.33 9.41
CA PHE A 138 -29.10 -18.63 9.23
C PHE A 138 -28.90 -19.58 10.41
N ALA A 139 -28.20 -19.13 11.45
CA ALA A 139 -27.88 -19.92 12.64
C ALA A 139 -27.31 -21.32 12.29
N THR A 140 -26.43 -21.36 11.31
CA THR A 140 -25.86 -22.62 10.81
C THR A 140 -24.82 -23.21 11.76
N ASN A 141 -24.32 -22.40 12.71
CA ASN A 141 -23.28 -22.78 13.70
C ASN A 141 -22.02 -23.40 13.08
N ILE A 142 -21.70 -22.99 11.86
CA ILE A 142 -20.48 -23.43 11.16
C ILE A 142 -19.24 -22.77 11.79
N LEU A 143 -19.40 -21.54 12.28
CA LEU A 143 -18.35 -20.76 12.90
C LEU A 143 -18.48 -20.81 14.43
N PRO A 144 -17.36 -20.87 15.18
CA PRO A 144 -17.39 -20.84 16.63
C PRO A 144 -17.95 -19.51 17.14
N GLU A 145 -18.62 -19.53 18.28
CA GLU A 145 -19.19 -18.31 18.89
C GLU A 145 -18.08 -17.34 19.33
N VAL A 146 -16.96 -17.87 19.82
CA VAL A 146 -15.80 -17.08 20.28
C VAL A 146 -14.52 -17.69 19.73
N GLY A 147 -13.71 -16.84 19.09
CA GLY A 147 -12.45 -17.24 18.51
C GLY A 147 -12.60 -18.07 17.23
N LEU A 148 -11.49 -18.55 16.71
CA LEU A 148 -11.42 -19.39 15.52
C LEU A 148 -10.97 -20.82 15.83
N GLY A 149 -10.29 -20.99 16.97
CA GLY A 149 -9.58 -22.23 17.32
C GLY A 149 -8.33 -22.44 16.47
N ILE A 150 -7.16 -22.23 17.04
CA ILE A 150 -5.85 -22.20 16.35
C ILE A 150 -5.57 -23.45 15.49
N TYR A 151 -6.15 -24.59 15.85
CA TYR A 151 -5.99 -25.85 15.10
C TYR A 151 -7.17 -26.19 14.20
N SER A 152 -8.12 -25.27 14.04
CA SER A 152 -9.30 -25.50 13.20
C SER A 152 -8.97 -25.30 11.71
N LEU A 153 -9.72 -25.99 10.85
CA LEU A 153 -9.68 -25.74 9.42
C LEU A 153 -10.01 -24.28 9.09
N LEU A 154 -10.91 -23.68 9.84
CA LEU A 154 -11.31 -22.29 9.69
C LEU A 154 -10.14 -21.33 9.94
N PHE A 155 -9.35 -21.57 11.00
CA PHE A 155 -8.15 -20.78 11.29
C PHE A 155 -7.17 -20.81 10.11
N ILE A 156 -6.93 -21.99 9.55
CA ILE A 156 -6.04 -22.16 8.39
C ILE A 156 -6.57 -21.37 7.17
N LEU A 157 -7.87 -21.45 6.91
CA LEU A 157 -8.49 -20.71 5.81
C LEU A 157 -8.37 -19.19 5.99
N VAL A 158 -8.60 -18.68 7.20
CA VAL A 158 -8.44 -17.26 7.54
C VAL A 158 -6.98 -16.82 7.41
N ALA A 159 -6.04 -17.63 7.87
CA ALA A 159 -4.62 -17.34 7.75
C ALA A 159 -4.15 -17.30 6.29
N LEU A 160 -4.57 -18.26 5.47
CA LEU A 160 -4.28 -18.28 4.03
C LEU A 160 -4.91 -17.08 3.31
N HIS A 161 -6.17 -16.78 3.61
CA HIS A 161 -6.84 -15.59 3.05
C HIS A 161 -6.09 -14.31 3.43
N SER A 162 -5.72 -14.14 4.70
CA SER A 162 -4.99 -12.97 5.19
C SER A 162 -3.61 -12.85 4.53
N SER A 163 -2.90 -13.96 4.39
CA SER A 163 -1.61 -14.04 3.69
C SER A 163 -1.73 -13.66 2.20
N PHE A 164 -2.74 -14.19 1.51
CA PHE A 164 -3.03 -13.83 0.13
C PHE A 164 -3.36 -12.34 -0.03
N MET A 165 -4.24 -11.81 0.81
CA MET A 165 -4.64 -10.40 0.78
C MET A 165 -3.49 -9.46 1.13
N ALA A 166 -2.59 -9.85 2.04
CA ALA A 166 -1.37 -9.11 2.32
C ALA A 166 -0.46 -9.02 1.08
N GLY A 167 -0.30 -10.14 0.37
CA GLY A 167 0.43 -10.17 -0.90
C GLY A 167 -0.17 -9.25 -1.98
N VAL A 168 -1.49 -9.28 -2.16
CA VAL A 168 -2.20 -8.40 -3.12
C VAL A 168 -1.99 -6.93 -2.78
N ARG A 169 -2.05 -6.55 -1.49
CA ARG A 169 -1.79 -5.18 -1.03
C ARG A 169 -0.37 -4.72 -1.33
N VAL A 170 0.63 -5.58 -1.10
CA VAL A 170 2.04 -5.27 -1.39
C VAL A 170 2.25 -5.03 -2.89
N ILE A 171 1.75 -5.90 -3.76
CA ILE A 171 1.86 -5.72 -5.21
C ILE A 171 1.17 -4.42 -5.65
N ASN A 172 -0.03 -4.15 -5.12
CA ASN A 172 -0.76 -2.92 -5.42
C ASN A 172 0.05 -1.67 -5.02
N GLY A 173 0.66 -1.66 -3.83
CA GLY A 173 1.55 -0.58 -3.37
C GLY A 173 2.75 -0.37 -4.28
N VAL A 174 3.40 -1.45 -4.74
CA VAL A 174 4.53 -1.39 -5.69
C VAL A 174 4.10 -0.76 -7.02
N VAL A 175 2.93 -1.15 -7.55
CA VAL A 175 2.41 -0.58 -8.81
C VAL A 175 2.09 0.90 -8.65
N PHE A 176 1.44 1.31 -7.57
CA PHE A 176 1.18 2.72 -7.29
C PHE A 176 2.47 3.54 -7.20
N SER A 177 3.46 3.08 -6.45
CA SER A 177 4.76 3.74 -6.35
C SER A 177 5.43 3.89 -7.71
N SER A 178 5.34 2.86 -8.56
CA SER A 178 5.87 2.91 -9.92
C SER A 178 5.11 3.90 -10.81
N MET A 179 3.79 4.02 -10.68
CA MET A 179 3.00 5.03 -11.41
C MET A 179 3.36 6.46 -10.98
N PHE A 180 3.65 6.69 -9.70
CA PHE A 180 4.15 7.98 -9.24
C PHE A 180 5.47 8.36 -9.90
N SER A 181 6.41 7.41 -9.98
CA SER A 181 7.69 7.65 -10.68
C SER A 181 7.50 8.04 -12.13
N ASP A 182 6.57 7.39 -12.85
CA ASP A 182 6.27 7.73 -14.25
C ASP A 182 5.71 9.15 -14.39
N VAL A 183 4.82 9.56 -13.48
CA VAL A 183 4.23 10.91 -13.50
C VAL A 183 5.30 11.97 -13.19
N VAL A 184 6.21 11.68 -12.27
CA VAL A 184 7.36 12.56 -11.97
C VAL A 184 8.22 12.75 -13.22
N GLU A 185 8.57 11.65 -13.89
CA GLU A 185 9.38 11.67 -15.11
C GLU A 185 8.70 12.43 -16.24
N ASP A 186 7.40 12.19 -16.45
CA ASP A 186 6.60 12.91 -17.47
C ASP A 186 6.55 14.42 -17.19
N HIS A 187 6.34 14.80 -15.93
CA HIS A 187 6.34 16.20 -15.53
C HIS A 187 7.69 16.88 -15.78
N GLN A 188 8.79 16.22 -15.44
CA GLN A 188 10.14 16.74 -15.68
C GLN A 188 10.43 16.94 -17.16
N LYS A 189 10.05 15.99 -18.01
CA LYS A 189 10.20 16.10 -19.47
C LYS A 189 9.43 17.29 -20.04
N ASN A 190 8.25 17.57 -19.50
CA ASN A 190 7.36 18.61 -20.02
C ASN A 190 7.69 20.02 -19.48
N THR A 191 8.26 20.13 -18.29
CA THR A 191 8.50 21.43 -17.62
C THR A 191 9.96 21.82 -17.52
N LEU A 192 10.89 20.90 -17.79
CA LEU A 192 12.34 21.07 -17.56
C LEU A 192 12.69 21.53 -16.13
N SER A 193 11.74 21.41 -15.18
CA SER A 193 11.92 21.78 -13.78
C SER A 193 11.96 20.56 -12.88
N ARG A 194 12.91 20.50 -11.95
CA ARG A 194 13.01 19.46 -10.93
C ARG A 194 11.98 19.73 -9.83
N SER A 195 10.84 19.07 -9.91
CA SER A 195 9.79 19.14 -8.87
C SER A 195 9.62 17.83 -8.07
N GLU A 196 10.63 16.95 -8.13
CA GLU A 196 10.63 15.66 -7.44
C GLU A 196 10.28 15.79 -5.95
N GLY A 197 10.94 16.73 -5.26
CA GLY A 197 10.71 16.96 -3.83
C GLY A 197 9.28 17.39 -3.52
N LEU A 198 8.66 18.23 -4.37
CA LEU A 198 7.27 18.66 -4.20
C LEU A 198 6.29 17.51 -4.44
N ILE A 199 6.51 16.70 -5.46
CA ILE A 199 5.65 15.56 -5.80
C ILE A 199 5.69 14.51 -4.69
N ILE A 200 6.87 14.20 -4.17
CA ILE A 200 7.06 13.22 -3.10
C ILE A 200 6.46 13.73 -1.78
N SER A 201 6.64 15.01 -1.44
CA SER A 201 6.14 15.59 -0.18
C SER A 201 4.62 15.63 -0.07
N VAL A 202 3.91 15.68 -1.19
CA VAL A 202 2.42 15.68 -1.20
C VAL A 202 1.85 14.27 -1.01
N ASN A 203 2.65 13.24 -1.24
CA ASN A 203 2.20 11.84 -1.17
C ASN A 203 2.60 11.13 0.14
N GLY A 204 3.40 11.73 1.01
CA GLY A 204 3.80 11.21 2.32
C GLY A 204 2.91 11.71 3.42
#